data_33c268a94608b0128ddac41871240003
#
_entry.id   33c268a94608b0128ddac41871240003
#
_cell.length_a   1.000
_cell.length_b   1.000
_cell.length_c   1.000
_cell.angle_alpha   90.00
_cell.angle_beta   90.00
_cell.angle_gamma   90.00
#
_symmetry.space_group_name_H-M   'P 1'
#
loop_
_entity.id
_entity.type
_entity.pdbx_description
1 polymer ?
#
loop_
_entity_poly.entity_id
_entity_poly.type
_entity_poly.pdbx_seq_one_letter_code
_entity_poly.pdbx_strand_id
1 'polypeptide(L)'
;CPNKDLINKIILDKKAEYQKEILELNAEQKDYTASSLVENKKAKYEPKTVIDFYKELIQNFKDAGKTGNKSIYTNSLNSLKAFTHNKLNILFSDIDVDWLKRYEKWQRSNKNKETTISLQFRTLRSAYNKAIEAKATSAKSYPFKAFNINRFNTKTRKRSLSKEEIMRIITTETVNATYIRQLTRDIFKFSYLCAGIPFVDIANLTMENINRQNRIV
;
A
#
# COMPACT_ATOMS: atom_id res chain seq x y z
N CYS A 1 30.80 -30.81 24.01
CA CYS A 1 29.91 -30.27 22.96
C CYS A 1 30.74 -29.31 22.10
N PRO A 2 30.91 -29.57 20.79
CA PRO A 2 31.84 -28.79 19.94
C PRO A 2 31.50 -27.30 19.83
N ASN A 3 30.32 -26.86 20.25
CA ASN A 3 29.85 -25.48 20.16
C ASN A 3 29.65 -24.79 21.51
N LYS A 4 30.24 -25.29 22.59
CA LYS A 4 30.04 -24.77 23.97
C LYS A 4 30.36 -23.27 24.06
N ASP A 5 31.50 -22.84 23.51
CA ASP A 5 31.95 -21.46 23.61
C ASP A 5 31.07 -20.51 22.76
N LEU A 6 30.60 -20.98 21.61
CA LEU A 6 29.64 -20.23 20.79
C LEU A 6 28.28 -20.08 21.50
N ILE A 7 27.79 -21.14 22.12
CA ILE A 7 26.55 -21.11 22.89
C ILE A 7 26.67 -20.16 24.09
N ASN A 8 27.77 -20.23 24.85
CA ASN A 8 28.01 -19.32 25.96
C ASN A 8 28.09 -17.87 25.52
N LYS A 9 28.72 -17.57 24.39
CA LYS A 9 28.77 -16.24 23.81
C LYS A 9 27.36 -15.74 23.45
N ILE A 10 26.54 -16.56 22.80
CA ILE A 10 25.15 -16.21 22.46
C ILE A 10 24.33 -15.92 23.73
N ILE A 11 24.52 -16.71 24.79
CA ILE A 11 23.82 -16.50 26.08
C ILE A 11 24.25 -15.18 26.71
N LEU A 12 25.54 -14.84 26.71
CA LEU A 12 26.06 -13.57 27.22
C LEU A 12 25.53 -12.37 26.43
N ASP A 13 25.55 -12.46 25.11
CA ASP A 13 25.03 -11.43 24.23
C ASP A 13 23.53 -11.19 24.48
N LYS A 14 22.73 -12.28 24.64
CA LYS A 14 21.31 -12.17 24.97
C LYS A 14 21.07 -11.59 26.35
N LYS A 15 21.88 -11.95 27.34
CA LYS A 15 21.81 -11.37 28.68
C LYS A 15 22.07 -9.86 28.64
N ALA A 16 23.09 -9.41 27.90
CA ALA A 16 23.40 -8.01 27.74
C ALA A 16 22.26 -7.23 27.05
N GLU A 17 21.61 -7.82 26.04
CA GLU A 17 20.44 -7.22 25.39
C GLU A 17 19.26 -7.00 26.38
N TYR A 18 18.97 -7.97 27.26
CA TYR A 18 17.91 -7.83 28.26
C TYR A 18 18.30 -6.80 29.34
N GLN A 19 19.54 -6.79 29.78
CA GLN A 19 20.01 -5.79 30.74
C GLN A 19 19.89 -4.36 30.21
N LYS A 20 20.22 -4.14 28.95
CA LYS A 20 20.07 -2.84 28.30
C LYS A 20 18.59 -2.41 28.26
N GLU A 21 17.69 -3.29 27.86
CA GLU A 21 16.24 -3.02 27.81
C GLU A 21 15.67 -2.68 29.19
N ILE A 22 16.08 -3.40 30.23
CA ILE A 22 15.69 -3.11 31.61
C ILE A 22 16.17 -1.72 32.04
N LEU A 23 17.39 -1.35 31.71
CA LEU A 23 17.91 -0.01 32.01
C LEU A 23 17.15 1.09 31.29
N GLU A 24 16.79 0.87 30.02
CA GLU A 24 15.98 1.81 29.23
C GLU A 24 14.57 1.97 29.82
N LEU A 25 13.89 0.87 30.18
CA LEU A 25 12.57 0.90 30.80
C LEU A 25 12.60 1.59 32.17
N ASN A 26 13.62 1.33 32.98
CA ASN A 26 13.80 2.01 34.27
C ASN A 26 14.04 3.51 34.11
N ALA A 27 14.82 3.91 33.08
CA ALA A 27 15.05 5.33 32.77
C ALA A 27 13.78 6.03 32.31
N GLU A 28 12.88 5.31 31.60
CA GLU A 28 11.57 5.82 31.16
C GLU A 28 10.46 5.68 32.24
N GLN A 29 10.78 5.18 33.43
CA GLN A 29 9.84 4.90 34.53
C GLN A 29 8.64 4.03 34.08
N LYS A 30 8.88 3.05 33.20
CA LYS A 30 7.87 2.12 32.74
C LYS A 30 7.93 0.82 33.54
N ASP A 31 6.77 0.37 34.00
CA ASP A 31 6.64 -0.94 34.65
C ASP A 31 6.86 -2.08 33.67
N TYR A 32 7.54 -3.12 34.11
CA TYR A 32 7.75 -4.33 33.34
C TYR A 32 7.73 -5.57 34.23
N THR A 33 7.39 -6.71 33.65
CA THR A 33 7.51 -8.03 34.26
C THR A 33 8.51 -8.87 33.49
N ALA A 34 9.08 -9.90 34.10
CA ALA A 34 9.95 -10.86 33.41
C ALA A 34 9.23 -11.48 32.20
N SER A 35 7.93 -11.78 32.33
CA SER A 35 7.10 -12.29 31.24
C SER A 35 6.98 -11.29 30.11
N SER A 36 6.71 -10.01 30.40
CA SER A 36 6.59 -8.99 29.36
C SER A 36 7.90 -8.74 28.60
N LEU A 37 9.04 -8.78 29.26
CA LEU A 37 10.36 -8.68 28.63
C LEU A 37 10.63 -9.87 27.69
N VAL A 38 10.26 -11.08 28.13
CA VAL A 38 10.41 -12.29 27.32
C VAL A 38 9.39 -12.31 26.18
N GLU A 39 8.14 -11.89 26.41
CA GLU A 39 7.10 -11.82 25.38
C GLU A 39 7.36 -10.72 24.36
N ASN A 40 7.86 -9.56 24.76
CA ASN A 40 8.27 -8.50 23.84
C ASN A 40 9.39 -8.94 22.88
N LYS A 41 10.32 -9.78 23.36
CA LYS A 41 11.37 -10.39 22.52
C LYS A 41 10.94 -11.69 21.87
N LYS A 42 10.07 -12.47 22.51
CA LYS A 42 9.37 -13.62 21.94
C LYS A 42 8.13 -13.22 21.14
N ALA A 43 7.81 -11.95 21.00
CA ALA A 43 6.81 -11.52 20.04
C ALA A 43 7.23 -12.11 18.71
N LYS A 44 6.71 -13.31 18.50
CA LYS A 44 7.13 -14.35 17.56
C LYS A 44 7.34 -13.72 16.21
N TYR A 45 8.60 -13.66 15.80
CA TYR A 45 8.92 -13.52 14.39
C TYR A 45 8.34 -14.76 13.70
N GLU A 46 7.20 -14.59 13.06
CA GLU A 46 6.57 -15.64 12.26
C GLU A 46 6.81 -15.29 10.80
N PRO A 47 7.89 -15.81 10.19
CA PRO A 47 8.17 -15.53 8.81
C PRO A 47 7.02 -16.02 7.94
N LYS A 48 6.38 -15.09 7.22
CA LYS A 48 5.35 -15.41 6.23
C LYS A 48 5.92 -15.27 4.83
N THR A 49 5.46 -16.14 3.94
CA THR A 49 5.78 -15.97 2.51
C THR A 49 5.12 -14.70 1.97
N VAL A 50 5.70 -14.12 0.94
CA VAL A 50 5.14 -12.94 0.27
C VAL A 50 3.71 -13.20 -0.20
N ILE A 51 3.46 -14.39 -0.76
CA ILE A 51 2.13 -14.75 -1.27
C ILE A 51 1.09 -14.84 -0.14
N ASP A 52 1.43 -15.46 0.98
CA ASP A 52 0.46 -15.66 2.07
C ASP A 52 0.17 -14.35 2.78
N PHE A 53 1.19 -13.51 2.98
CA PHE A 53 1.00 -12.18 3.55
C PHE A 53 0.14 -11.28 2.65
N TYR A 54 0.35 -11.30 1.33
CA TYR A 54 -0.50 -10.56 0.39
C TYR A 54 -1.95 -11.05 0.41
N LYS A 55 -2.19 -12.38 0.48
CA LYS A 55 -3.56 -12.92 0.59
C LYS A 55 -4.25 -12.44 1.86
N GLU A 56 -3.55 -12.45 2.98
CA GLU A 56 -4.05 -11.94 4.27
C GLU A 56 -4.39 -10.46 4.18
N LEU A 57 -3.50 -9.61 3.63
CA LEU A 57 -3.78 -8.19 3.43
C LEU A 57 -4.99 -7.95 2.54
N ILE A 58 -5.12 -8.69 1.44
CA ILE A 58 -6.25 -8.57 0.51
C ILE A 58 -7.56 -8.97 1.21
N GLN A 59 -7.53 -10.00 2.04
CA GLN A 59 -8.70 -10.43 2.81
C GLN A 59 -9.08 -9.36 3.84
N ASN A 60 -8.11 -8.84 4.60
CA ASN A 60 -8.34 -7.77 5.58
C ASN A 60 -8.94 -6.51 4.92
N PHE A 61 -8.50 -6.13 3.72
CA PHE A 61 -9.11 -5.01 2.99
C PHE A 61 -10.53 -5.32 2.51
N LYS A 62 -10.80 -6.56 2.14
CA LYS A 62 -12.15 -7.01 1.76
C LYS A 62 -13.10 -6.92 2.95
N ASP A 63 -12.69 -7.43 4.11
CA ASP A 63 -13.49 -7.46 5.32
C ASP A 63 -13.75 -6.04 5.87
N ALA A 64 -12.77 -5.13 5.68
CA ALA A 64 -12.91 -3.72 6.02
C ALA A 64 -13.68 -2.88 4.96
N GLY A 65 -14.25 -3.49 3.91
CA GLY A 65 -14.96 -2.78 2.84
C GLY A 65 -14.08 -1.88 1.94
N LYS A 66 -12.75 -1.95 2.07
CA LYS A 66 -11.79 -1.11 1.33
C LYS A 66 -11.51 -1.67 -0.07
N THR A 67 -12.51 -1.63 -0.95
CA THR A 67 -12.48 -2.24 -2.30
C THR A 67 -11.35 -1.72 -3.18
N GLY A 68 -11.05 -0.41 -3.12
CA GLY A 68 -9.95 0.21 -3.86
C GLY A 68 -8.59 -0.36 -3.45
N ASN A 69 -8.31 -0.45 -2.14
CA ASN A 69 -7.07 -1.04 -1.64
C ASN A 69 -6.97 -2.53 -2.00
N LYS A 70 -8.05 -3.30 -1.82
CA LYS A 70 -8.13 -4.69 -2.26
C LYS A 70 -7.70 -4.84 -3.72
N SER A 71 -8.24 -4.02 -4.62
CA SER A 71 -7.92 -4.07 -6.05
C SER A 71 -6.43 -3.78 -6.31
N ILE A 72 -5.87 -2.74 -5.69
CA ILE A 72 -4.46 -2.36 -5.84
C ILE A 72 -3.52 -3.49 -5.38
N TYR A 73 -3.78 -4.07 -4.21
CA TYR A 73 -2.94 -5.18 -3.70
C TYR A 73 -3.12 -6.46 -4.50
N THR A 74 -4.33 -6.75 -5.00
CA THR A 74 -4.58 -7.89 -5.91
C THR A 74 -3.79 -7.73 -7.21
N ASN A 75 -3.82 -6.54 -7.83
CA ASN A 75 -3.06 -6.26 -9.04
C ASN A 75 -1.55 -6.36 -8.80
N SER A 76 -1.07 -5.90 -7.64
CA SER A 76 0.34 -6.03 -7.26
C SER A 76 0.74 -7.50 -7.10
N LEU A 77 -0.06 -8.30 -6.40
CA LEU A 77 0.18 -9.74 -6.26
C LEU A 77 0.22 -10.47 -7.62
N ASN A 78 -0.71 -10.14 -8.52
CA ASN A 78 -0.76 -10.72 -9.86
C ASN A 78 0.49 -10.37 -10.67
N SER A 79 0.96 -9.13 -10.57
CA SER A 79 2.21 -8.69 -11.22
C SER A 79 3.44 -9.44 -10.67
N LEU A 80 3.52 -9.63 -9.36
CA LEU A 80 4.60 -10.39 -8.72
C LEU A 80 4.58 -11.87 -9.13
N LYS A 81 3.38 -12.48 -9.18
CA LYS A 81 3.21 -13.86 -9.65
C LYS A 81 3.64 -14.02 -11.10
N ALA A 82 3.25 -13.08 -11.98
CA ALA A 82 3.65 -13.11 -13.38
C ALA A 82 5.18 -12.99 -13.53
N PHE A 83 5.83 -12.09 -12.79
CA PHE A 83 7.29 -11.95 -12.78
C PHE A 83 8.00 -13.22 -12.31
N THR A 84 7.48 -13.89 -11.29
CA THR A 84 8.10 -15.08 -10.70
C THR A 84 7.61 -16.39 -11.34
N HIS A 85 6.87 -16.34 -12.43
CA HIS A 85 6.24 -17.52 -13.07
C HIS A 85 5.45 -18.36 -12.05
N ASN A 86 4.67 -17.71 -11.20
CA ASN A 86 3.91 -18.29 -10.08
C ASN A 86 4.76 -18.93 -8.95
N LYS A 87 6.09 -18.73 -8.95
CA LYS A 87 7.00 -19.21 -7.90
C LYS A 87 7.22 -18.13 -6.84
N LEU A 88 6.15 -17.57 -6.29
CA LEU A 88 6.20 -16.47 -5.29
C LEU A 88 6.20 -17.00 -3.84
N ASN A 89 6.53 -18.27 -3.64
CA ASN A 89 6.69 -18.85 -2.30
C ASN A 89 8.06 -18.50 -1.70
N ILE A 90 8.36 -17.20 -1.68
CA ILE A 90 9.60 -16.63 -1.16
C ILE A 90 9.30 -15.81 0.09
N LEU A 91 10.29 -15.62 0.93
CA LEU A 91 10.19 -14.72 2.09
C LEU A 91 10.43 -13.26 1.66
N PHE A 92 9.97 -12.31 2.46
CA PHE A 92 10.30 -10.90 2.22
C PHE A 92 11.81 -10.63 2.28
N SER A 93 12.56 -11.40 3.09
CA SER A 93 14.02 -11.33 3.14
C SER A 93 14.73 -11.65 1.83
N ASP A 94 14.07 -12.42 0.95
CA ASP A 94 14.62 -12.82 -0.34
C ASP A 94 14.44 -11.71 -1.40
N ILE A 95 13.65 -10.69 -1.08
CA ILE A 95 13.48 -9.49 -1.90
C ILE A 95 14.60 -8.52 -1.56
N ASP A 96 15.73 -8.67 -2.21
CA ASP A 96 16.88 -7.77 -2.13
C ASP A 96 16.86 -6.69 -3.23
N VAL A 97 17.87 -5.85 -3.25
CA VAL A 97 18.00 -4.77 -4.25
C VAL A 97 18.12 -5.32 -5.67
N ASP A 98 18.80 -6.44 -5.85
CA ASP A 98 19.01 -7.03 -7.17
C ASP A 98 17.73 -7.73 -7.65
N TRP A 99 16.95 -8.30 -6.75
CA TRP A 99 15.61 -8.79 -7.06
C TRP A 99 14.70 -7.63 -7.55
N LEU A 100 14.72 -6.48 -6.85
CA LEU A 100 13.96 -5.30 -7.26
C LEU A 100 14.41 -4.76 -8.62
N LYS A 101 15.71 -4.74 -8.93
CA LYS A 101 16.23 -4.36 -10.26
C LYS A 101 15.75 -5.31 -11.36
N ARG A 102 15.73 -6.63 -11.10
CA ARG A 102 15.21 -7.64 -12.05
C ARG A 102 13.72 -7.44 -12.29
N TYR A 103 12.96 -7.18 -11.22
CA TYR A 103 11.53 -6.89 -11.33
C TYR A 103 11.27 -5.62 -12.16
N GLU A 104 12.03 -4.55 -11.94
CA GLU A 104 11.95 -3.33 -12.74
C GLU A 104 12.25 -3.61 -14.22
N LYS A 105 13.34 -4.32 -14.52
CA LYS A 105 13.71 -4.68 -15.89
C LYS A 105 12.59 -5.47 -16.57
N TRP A 106 11.97 -6.40 -15.87
CA TRP A 106 10.83 -7.17 -16.36
C TRP A 106 9.61 -6.28 -16.61
N GLN A 107 9.28 -5.35 -15.70
CA GLN A 107 8.19 -4.41 -15.90
C GLN A 107 8.39 -3.56 -17.18
N ARG A 108 9.62 -3.11 -17.41
CA ARG A 108 9.99 -2.33 -18.60
C ARG A 108 9.93 -3.17 -19.89
N SER A 109 10.36 -4.43 -19.85
CA SER A 109 10.27 -5.32 -21.02
C SER A 109 8.81 -5.60 -21.42
N ASN A 110 7.87 -5.58 -20.45
CA ASN A 110 6.44 -5.66 -20.71
C ASN A 110 5.81 -4.31 -21.13
N LYS A 111 6.64 -3.30 -21.46
CA LYS A 111 6.20 -1.96 -21.91
C LYS A 111 5.25 -1.25 -20.93
N ASN A 112 5.34 -1.56 -19.64
CA ASN A 112 4.54 -0.90 -18.62
C ASN A 112 4.96 0.58 -18.49
N LYS A 113 3.97 1.46 -18.31
CA LYS A 113 4.22 2.90 -18.12
C LYS A 113 4.91 3.16 -16.78
N GLU A 114 5.73 4.19 -16.71
CA GLU A 114 6.43 4.62 -15.47
C GLU A 114 5.47 4.80 -14.28
N THR A 115 4.25 5.31 -14.53
CA THR A 115 3.21 5.44 -13.50
C THR A 115 2.77 4.08 -12.94
N THR A 116 2.63 3.06 -13.81
CA THR A 116 2.29 1.69 -13.41
C THR A 116 3.43 1.07 -12.63
N ILE A 117 4.68 1.19 -13.11
CA ILE A 117 5.87 0.70 -12.43
C ILE A 117 5.96 1.33 -11.04
N SER A 118 5.84 2.65 -10.94
CA SER A 118 5.83 3.37 -9.66
C SER A 118 4.75 2.85 -8.71
N LEU A 119 3.53 2.61 -9.19
CA LEU A 119 2.45 2.07 -8.37
C LEU A 119 2.79 0.68 -7.84
N GLN A 120 3.32 -0.22 -8.69
CA GLN A 120 3.71 -1.57 -8.28
C GLN A 120 4.78 -1.54 -7.18
N PHE A 121 5.82 -0.72 -7.36
CA PHE A 121 6.90 -0.59 -6.36
C PHE A 121 6.44 0.06 -5.05
N ARG A 122 5.55 1.07 -5.12
CA ARG A 122 4.97 1.69 -3.91
C ARG A 122 4.10 0.70 -3.15
N THR A 123 3.31 -0.12 -3.85
CA THR A 123 2.47 -1.13 -3.23
C THR A 123 3.32 -2.23 -2.59
N LEU A 124 4.37 -2.71 -3.28
CA LEU A 124 5.31 -3.70 -2.73
C LEU A 124 6.04 -3.14 -1.49
N ARG A 125 6.50 -1.89 -1.53
CA ARG A 125 7.10 -1.23 -0.35
C ARG A 125 6.12 -1.14 0.81
N SER A 126 4.86 -0.78 0.54
CA SER A 126 3.83 -0.72 1.57
C SER A 126 3.54 -2.10 2.17
N ALA A 127 3.49 -3.16 1.36
CA ALA A 127 3.34 -4.53 1.84
C ALA A 127 4.52 -4.95 2.71
N TYR A 128 5.75 -4.60 2.29
CA TYR A 128 6.97 -4.91 3.05
C TYR A 128 6.96 -4.20 4.42
N ASN A 129 6.59 -2.92 4.47
CA ASN A 129 6.49 -2.18 5.74
C ASN A 129 5.45 -2.81 6.68
N LYS A 130 4.28 -3.19 6.15
CA LYS A 130 3.26 -3.91 6.91
C LYS A 130 3.73 -5.28 7.39
N ALA A 131 4.56 -5.96 6.60
CA ALA A 131 5.16 -7.23 7.01
C ALA A 131 6.16 -7.04 8.16
N ILE A 132 6.92 -5.93 8.19
CA ILE A 132 7.79 -5.57 9.30
C ILE A 132 6.96 -5.27 10.55
N GLU A 133 5.92 -4.45 10.44
CA GLU A 133 5.00 -4.11 11.54
C GLU A 133 4.34 -5.36 12.13
N ALA A 134 3.91 -6.29 11.27
CA ALA A 134 3.34 -7.58 11.65
C ALA A 134 4.37 -8.62 12.12
N LYS A 135 5.66 -8.27 12.18
CA LYS A 135 6.78 -9.17 12.54
C LYS A 135 6.90 -10.41 11.62
N ALA A 136 6.36 -10.32 10.42
CA ALA A 136 6.50 -11.35 9.38
C ALA A 136 7.86 -11.28 8.66
N THR A 137 8.59 -10.18 8.79
CA THR A 137 9.96 -10.00 8.27
C THR A 137 10.77 -9.04 9.14
N SER A 138 12.11 -9.08 9.00
CA SER A 138 13.00 -8.20 9.74
C SER A 138 13.25 -6.88 8.99
N ALA A 139 13.29 -5.77 9.72
CA ALA A 139 13.71 -4.48 9.18
C ALA A 139 15.18 -4.46 8.68
N LYS A 140 16.01 -5.42 9.13
CA LYS A 140 17.41 -5.54 8.68
C LYS A 140 17.52 -5.86 7.19
N SER A 141 16.55 -6.61 6.66
CA SER A 141 16.50 -7.03 5.25
C SER A 141 15.77 -6.04 4.34
N TYR A 142 15.48 -4.82 4.81
CA TYR A 142 14.66 -3.86 4.07
C TYR A 142 15.40 -3.25 2.87
N PRO A 143 15.03 -3.61 1.62
CA PRO A 143 15.79 -3.24 0.43
C PRO A 143 15.54 -1.79 -0.03
N PHE A 144 14.40 -1.19 0.35
CA PHE A 144 13.99 0.13 -0.15
C PHE A 144 14.78 1.30 0.47
N LYS A 145 15.70 1.05 1.41
CA LYS A 145 16.69 2.06 1.82
C LYS A 145 17.66 2.36 0.69
N ALA A 146 18.11 1.32 -0.03
CA ALA A 146 19.05 1.44 -1.13
C ALA A 146 18.36 1.58 -2.49
N PHE A 147 17.14 1.03 -2.65
CA PHE A 147 16.38 1.12 -3.89
C PHE A 147 15.41 2.31 -3.85
N ASN A 148 15.80 3.41 -4.50
CA ASN A 148 14.98 4.62 -4.54
C ASN A 148 13.84 4.49 -5.56
N ILE A 149 12.59 4.50 -5.07
CA ILE A 149 11.40 4.42 -5.92
C ILE A 149 10.92 5.78 -6.44
N ASN A 150 11.44 6.91 -5.91
CA ASN A 150 11.06 8.25 -6.38
C ASN A 150 11.65 8.59 -7.75
N ARG A 151 12.57 7.77 -8.26
CA ARG A 151 13.18 7.94 -9.59
C ARG A 151 12.21 7.70 -10.75
N PHE A 152 11.09 7.00 -10.50
CA PHE A 152 10.10 6.76 -11.55
C PHE A 152 9.38 8.04 -11.94
N ASN A 153 9.36 8.35 -13.24
CA ASN A 153 8.68 9.53 -13.73
C ASN A 153 7.17 9.34 -13.73
N THR A 154 6.51 9.91 -12.75
CA THR A 154 5.04 9.84 -12.60
C THR A 154 4.34 11.10 -13.11
N LYS A 155 5.08 12.04 -13.74
CA LYS A 155 4.47 13.23 -14.30
C LYS A 155 3.54 12.85 -15.44
N THR A 156 2.28 13.20 -15.31
CA THR A 156 1.27 13.02 -16.35
C THR A 156 0.90 14.38 -16.93
N ARG A 157 0.53 14.41 -18.22
CA ARG A 157 0.00 15.63 -18.85
C ARG A 157 -1.27 16.04 -18.12
N LYS A 158 -1.29 17.26 -17.60
CA LYS A 158 -2.52 17.85 -17.08
C LYS A 158 -3.55 17.98 -18.21
N ARG A 159 -4.74 17.46 -17.99
CA ARG A 159 -5.87 17.53 -18.92
C ARG A 159 -6.89 18.50 -18.35
N SER A 160 -6.51 19.77 -18.26
CA SER A 160 -7.46 20.82 -17.90
C SER A 160 -8.21 21.27 -19.15
N LEU A 161 -9.51 21.48 -19.01
CA LEU A 161 -10.34 22.09 -20.03
C LEU A 161 -10.35 23.60 -19.83
N SER A 162 -10.46 24.35 -20.92
CA SER A 162 -10.70 25.79 -20.85
C SER A 162 -12.15 26.05 -20.43
N LYS A 163 -12.43 27.29 -20.00
CA LYS A 163 -13.79 27.68 -19.61
C LYS A 163 -14.77 27.56 -20.80
N GLU A 164 -14.31 27.86 -22.01
CA GLU A 164 -15.09 27.76 -23.24
C GLU A 164 -15.41 26.31 -23.60
N GLU A 165 -14.45 25.41 -23.39
CA GLU A 165 -14.66 23.97 -23.60
C GLU A 165 -15.65 23.39 -22.56
N ILE A 166 -15.56 23.81 -21.30
CA ILE A 166 -16.50 23.43 -20.25
C ILE A 166 -17.92 23.94 -20.62
N MET A 167 -18.04 25.19 -21.01
CA MET A 167 -19.33 25.75 -21.40
C MET A 167 -19.92 25.01 -22.60
N ARG A 168 -19.13 24.67 -23.63
CA ARG A 168 -19.59 23.82 -24.74
C ARG A 168 -20.15 22.48 -24.25
N ILE A 169 -19.47 21.79 -23.34
CA ILE A 169 -19.97 20.51 -22.80
C ILE A 169 -21.31 20.72 -22.09
N ILE A 170 -21.43 21.77 -21.28
CA ILE A 170 -22.63 22.04 -20.46
C ILE A 170 -23.82 22.42 -21.35
N THR A 171 -23.61 23.19 -22.42
CA THR A 171 -24.67 23.70 -23.30
C THR A 171 -24.97 22.79 -24.48
N THR A 172 -24.18 21.74 -24.72
CA THR A 172 -24.44 20.80 -25.81
C THR A 172 -25.80 20.12 -25.63
N GLU A 173 -26.66 20.27 -26.60
CA GLU A 173 -27.94 19.55 -26.64
C GLU A 173 -27.71 18.06 -26.89
N THR A 174 -28.42 17.24 -26.10
CA THR A 174 -28.31 15.77 -26.17
C THR A 174 -29.65 15.11 -26.51
N VAL A 175 -30.50 15.81 -27.26
CA VAL A 175 -31.87 15.37 -27.55
C VAL A 175 -31.95 13.96 -28.16
N ASN A 176 -30.97 13.59 -29.00
CA ASN A 176 -30.89 12.25 -29.61
C ASN A 176 -29.76 11.39 -29.06
N ALA A 177 -29.21 11.74 -27.87
CA ALA A 177 -28.13 10.99 -27.28
C ALA A 177 -28.65 9.80 -26.45
N THR A 178 -27.84 8.76 -26.32
CA THR A 178 -28.12 7.65 -25.41
C THR A 178 -28.25 8.14 -23.97
N TYR A 179 -29.04 7.45 -23.15
CA TYR A 179 -29.19 7.75 -21.72
C TYR A 179 -27.83 7.93 -21.01
N ILE A 180 -26.88 7.04 -21.28
CA ILE A 180 -25.54 7.12 -20.68
C ILE A 180 -24.83 8.43 -21.03
N ARG A 181 -24.96 8.91 -22.27
CA ARG A 181 -24.32 10.19 -22.69
C ARG A 181 -24.99 11.37 -21.99
N GLN A 182 -26.31 11.38 -21.86
CA GLN A 182 -27.03 12.41 -21.13
C GLN A 182 -26.62 12.42 -19.65
N LEU A 183 -26.64 11.25 -19.00
CA LEU A 183 -26.24 11.09 -17.61
C LEU A 183 -24.80 11.54 -17.37
N THR A 184 -23.85 11.18 -18.25
CA THR A 184 -22.45 11.60 -18.15
C THR A 184 -22.29 13.11 -18.22
N ARG A 185 -23.01 13.77 -19.13
CA ARG A 185 -23.02 15.24 -19.22
C ARG A 185 -23.59 15.86 -17.94
N ASP A 186 -24.71 15.34 -17.44
CA ASP A 186 -25.37 15.90 -16.27
C ASP A 186 -24.55 15.70 -14.98
N ILE A 187 -23.87 14.57 -14.84
CA ILE A 187 -22.91 14.34 -13.77
C ILE A 187 -21.72 15.31 -13.89
N PHE A 188 -21.18 15.52 -15.09
CA PHE A 188 -20.10 16.47 -15.31
C PHE A 188 -20.53 17.90 -14.95
N LYS A 189 -21.72 18.31 -15.41
CA LYS A 189 -22.31 19.62 -15.10
C LYS A 189 -22.50 19.80 -13.60
N PHE A 190 -23.06 18.79 -12.93
CA PHE A 190 -23.25 18.79 -11.48
C PHE A 190 -21.91 18.92 -10.75
N SER A 191 -20.95 18.06 -11.10
CA SER A 191 -19.60 18.12 -10.50
C SER A 191 -18.98 19.50 -10.64
N TYR A 192 -19.04 20.10 -11.84
CA TYR A 192 -18.46 21.41 -12.10
C TYR A 192 -19.16 22.52 -11.29
N LEU A 193 -20.48 22.53 -11.23
CA LEU A 193 -21.26 23.53 -10.48
C LEU A 193 -21.11 23.38 -8.96
N CYS A 194 -20.82 22.16 -8.48
CA CYS A 194 -20.52 21.87 -7.06
C CYS A 194 -19.02 21.94 -6.76
N ALA A 195 -18.27 22.84 -7.40
CA ALA A 195 -16.85 23.10 -7.16
C ALA A 195 -15.91 21.88 -7.36
N GLY A 196 -16.29 20.95 -8.24
CA GLY A 196 -15.47 19.80 -8.61
C GLY A 196 -15.64 18.58 -7.69
N ILE A 197 -16.83 18.39 -7.14
CA ILE A 197 -17.14 17.19 -6.34
C ILE A 197 -16.78 15.91 -7.10
N PRO A 198 -16.03 14.95 -6.49
CA PRO A 198 -15.63 13.71 -7.13
C PRO A 198 -16.83 12.82 -7.49
N PHE A 199 -16.71 12.05 -8.59
CA PHE A 199 -17.78 11.14 -9.02
C PHE A 199 -18.21 10.14 -7.92
N VAL A 200 -17.27 9.65 -7.11
CA VAL A 200 -17.58 8.71 -6.03
C VAL A 200 -18.48 9.34 -4.98
N ASP A 201 -18.32 10.63 -4.70
CA ASP A 201 -19.16 11.34 -3.73
C ASP A 201 -20.55 11.61 -4.34
N ILE A 202 -20.60 11.97 -5.63
CA ILE A 202 -21.88 12.10 -6.36
C ILE A 202 -22.65 10.78 -6.35
N ALA A 203 -21.97 9.66 -6.58
CA ALA A 203 -22.61 8.33 -6.60
C ALA A 203 -23.14 7.88 -5.23
N ASN A 204 -22.61 8.46 -4.14
CA ASN A 204 -23.03 8.17 -2.78
C ASN A 204 -23.97 9.24 -2.20
N LEU A 205 -24.38 10.26 -2.97
CA LEU A 205 -25.35 11.25 -2.51
C LEU A 205 -26.70 10.61 -2.23
N THR A 206 -27.24 10.96 -1.08
CA THR A 206 -28.61 10.58 -0.64
C THR A 206 -29.43 11.85 -0.41
N MET A 207 -30.73 11.69 -0.26
CA MET A 207 -31.63 12.83 0.04
C MET A 207 -31.27 13.51 1.38
N GLU A 208 -30.65 12.81 2.30
CA GLU A 208 -30.17 13.36 3.58
C GLU A 208 -29.02 14.36 3.41
N ASN A 209 -28.25 14.24 2.33
CA ASN A 209 -27.15 15.15 2.02
C ASN A 209 -27.63 16.47 1.41
N ILE A 210 -28.96 16.63 1.14
CA ILE A 210 -29.49 17.82 0.48
C ILE A 210 -30.24 18.68 1.49
N ASN A 211 -29.68 19.85 1.81
CA ASN A 211 -30.38 20.85 2.60
C ASN A 211 -31.24 21.75 1.69
N ARG A 212 -32.53 21.43 1.59
CA ARG A 212 -33.47 22.16 0.73
C ARG A 212 -33.74 23.60 1.18
N GLN A 213 -33.60 23.89 2.48
CA GLN A 213 -33.85 25.24 3.02
C GLN A 213 -32.73 26.19 2.63
N ASN A 214 -31.48 25.72 2.72
CA ASN A 214 -30.29 26.53 2.44
C ASN A 214 -29.74 26.35 1.02
N ARG A 215 -30.35 25.51 0.18
CA ARG A 215 -29.87 25.15 -1.17
C ARG A 215 -28.40 24.67 -1.17
N ILE A 216 -27.97 23.98 -0.11
CA ILE A 216 -26.63 23.43 0.07
C ILE A 216 -26.71 21.93 -0.16
N VAL A 217 -25.72 21.38 -0.88
CA VAL A 217 -25.50 19.95 -1.10
C VAL A 217 -24.31 19.51 -0.27
#